data_604644cb5262276db7a63534321bd171
#
_entry.id   604644cb5262276db7a63534321bd171
#
_cell.length_a   1.000
_cell.length_b   1.000
_cell.length_c   1.000
_cell.angle_alpha   90.00
_cell.angle_beta   90.00
_cell.angle_gamma   90.00
#
_symmetry.space_group_name_H-M   'P 1'
#
loop_
_entity.id
_entity.type
_entity.pdbx_description
1 polymer ?
#
loop_
_entity_poly.entity_id
_entity_poly.type
_entity_poly.pdbx_seq_one_letter_code
_entity_poly.pdbx_strand_id
1 'polypeptide(L)'
;MKRTFSAVCICLLACLGMQAAQVDTLMVRSESMNKDIKIVAVRPDKAMKGEKCPVIYLLHGYSGQAKTWLDVRPDLPQIADRDGIIFVCPDGNYDSWYWDSPVIPESRYETFISKELIEYTDKNLNAIPDRSKRAITGLSMGGHGAMWNAIRHQDVFGAVGSTSGGMDIRPFPGNWGMKKYLGERDENLEVWNNHTVINQLDRLKDGALAIIIDCGVDDFFFGVNKAVHERLLQQKVGHDFIARPGAHNGAYWKNSIGYQIKFFKKFFEKE
;
A
#
# COMPACT_ATOMS: atom_id res chain seq x y z
N MET A 1 -57.94 47.47 19.57
CA MET A 1 -56.48 47.29 19.57
C MET A 1 -56.24 45.82 19.71
N LYS A 2 -55.86 45.16 18.56
CA LYS A 2 -55.46 43.75 18.51
C LYS A 2 -53.95 43.71 18.45
N ARG A 3 -53.29 43.14 19.46
CA ARG A 3 -51.83 42.90 19.50
C ARG A 3 -51.54 41.57 18.82
N THR A 4 -50.88 41.60 17.68
CA THR A 4 -50.32 40.43 16.99
C THR A 4 -48.96 40.13 17.64
N PHE A 5 -48.83 38.95 18.24
CA PHE A 5 -47.51 38.39 18.64
C PHE A 5 -46.88 37.68 17.45
N SER A 6 -45.79 38.23 16.91
CA SER A 6 -44.94 37.54 15.97
C SER A 6 -44.00 36.59 16.73
N ALA A 7 -44.17 35.30 16.54
CA ALA A 7 -43.23 34.29 17.02
C ALA A 7 -42.04 34.23 16.04
N VAL A 8 -40.86 34.64 16.50
CA VAL A 8 -39.59 34.46 15.79
C VAL A 8 -39.10 33.05 16.08
N CYS A 9 -39.19 32.17 15.09
CA CYS A 9 -38.63 30.83 15.12
C CYS A 9 -37.10 30.94 14.85
N ILE A 10 -36.27 30.85 15.88
CA ILE A 10 -34.83 30.77 15.77
C ILE A 10 -34.48 29.30 15.43
N CYS A 11 -34.25 29.00 14.14
CA CYS A 11 -33.63 27.73 13.75
C CYS A 11 -32.17 27.74 14.17
N LEU A 12 -31.83 27.07 15.27
CA LEU A 12 -30.45 26.69 15.58
C LEU A 12 -30.02 25.64 14.56
N LEU A 13 -29.32 26.06 13.54
CA LEU A 13 -28.49 25.14 12.74
C LEU A 13 -27.32 24.67 13.62
N ALA A 14 -27.46 23.48 14.20
CA ALA A 14 -26.33 22.76 14.76
C ALA A 14 -25.39 22.42 13.57
N CYS A 15 -24.36 23.24 13.36
CA CYS A 15 -23.19 22.81 12.59
C CYS A 15 -22.57 21.65 13.35
N LEU A 16 -23.00 20.42 13.05
CA LEU A 16 -22.22 19.23 13.33
C LEU A 16 -20.92 19.42 12.57
N GLY A 17 -19.87 19.84 13.26
CA GLY A 17 -18.53 19.90 12.72
C GLY A 17 -18.21 18.51 12.20
N MET A 18 -18.19 18.35 10.87
CA MET A 18 -17.61 17.15 10.25
C MET A 18 -16.14 17.17 10.63
N GLN A 19 -15.79 16.37 11.64
CA GLN A 19 -14.40 16.14 11.98
C GLN A 19 -13.81 15.36 10.82
N ALA A 20 -12.83 15.97 10.14
CA ALA A 20 -12.16 15.34 9.01
C ALA A 20 -11.18 14.28 9.51
N ALA A 21 -10.91 13.28 8.69
CA ALA A 21 -9.88 12.28 8.98
C ALA A 21 -8.58 12.93 9.43
N GLN A 22 -8.00 12.40 10.49
CA GLN A 22 -6.74 12.91 11.03
C GLN A 22 -5.56 12.38 10.23
N VAL A 23 -4.64 13.27 9.88
CA VAL A 23 -3.38 12.94 9.22
C VAL A 23 -2.24 13.16 10.20
N ASP A 24 -1.61 12.09 10.62
CA ASP A 24 -0.51 12.12 11.58
C ASP A 24 0.81 11.72 10.91
N THR A 25 1.88 12.42 11.27
CA THR A 25 3.25 11.97 11.00
C THR A 25 3.80 11.38 12.28
N LEU A 26 4.10 10.09 12.26
CA LEU A 26 4.52 9.32 13.42
C LEU A 26 5.91 8.71 13.18
N MET A 27 6.61 8.41 14.26
CA MET A 27 7.87 7.66 14.23
C MET A 27 7.63 6.28 14.82
N VAL A 28 7.96 5.25 14.07
CA VAL A 28 7.82 3.85 14.48
C VAL A 28 9.22 3.26 14.65
N ARG A 29 9.49 2.76 15.83
CA ARG A 29 10.76 2.07 16.11
C ARG A 29 10.86 0.79 15.32
N SER A 30 11.92 0.66 14.53
CA SER A 30 12.33 -0.62 13.95
C SER A 30 13.48 -1.18 14.80
N GLU A 31 13.19 -2.23 15.50
CA GLU A 31 14.22 -2.92 16.33
C GLU A 31 15.20 -3.67 15.43
N SER A 32 14.71 -4.27 14.33
CA SER A 32 15.54 -5.00 13.37
C SER A 32 16.55 -4.11 12.64
N MET A 33 16.25 -2.81 12.48
CA MET A 33 17.14 -1.82 11.86
C MET A 33 17.77 -0.86 12.87
N ASN A 34 17.42 -0.96 14.15
CA ASN A 34 17.85 -0.07 15.23
C ASN A 34 17.68 1.43 14.91
N LYS A 35 16.56 1.80 14.29
CA LYS A 35 16.23 3.20 13.93
C LYS A 35 14.73 3.46 13.96
N ASP A 36 14.36 4.74 13.99
CA ASP A 36 12.98 5.18 13.89
C ASP A 36 12.62 5.40 12.42
N ILE A 37 11.51 4.84 11.97
CA ILE A 37 10.98 4.97 10.61
C ILE A 37 9.77 5.90 10.65
N LYS A 38 9.79 6.92 9.80
CA LYS A 38 8.67 7.82 9.64
C LYS A 38 7.51 7.13 8.93
N ILE A 39 6.31 7.30 9.44
CA ILE A 39 5.09 6.92 8.74
C ILE A 39 4.11 8.11 8.68
N VAL A 40 3.26 8.12 7.68
CA VAL A 40 2.06 8.95 7.67
C VAL A 40 0.85 8.04 7.85
N ALA A 41 0.05 8.31 8.87
CA ALA A 41 -1.19 7.61 9.15
C ALA A 41 -2.38 8.53 8.86
N VAL A 42 -3.31 8.08 8.01
CA VAL A 42 -4.58 8.76 7.75
C VAL A 42 -5.68 7.95 8.43
N ARG A 43 -6.25 8.49 9.51
CA ARG A 43 -7.21 7.81 10.36
C ARG A 43 -8.60 8.41 10.19
N PRO A 44 -9.63 7.64 9.80
CA PRO A 44 -11.00 8.13 9.74
C PRO A 44 -11.52 8.57 11.12
N ASP A 45 -12.47 9.48 11.14
CA ASP A 45 -13.10 10.00 12.37
C ASP A 45 -13.58 8.87 13.31
N LYS A 46 -14.17 7.79 12.76
CA LYS A 46 -14.58 6.65 13.57
C LYS A 46 -13.41 5.95 14.30
N ALA A 47 -12.23 5.85 13.66
CA ALA A 47 -11.06 5.30 14.33
C ALA A 47 -10.56 6.22 15.45
N MET A 48 -10.70 7.55 15.29
CA MET A 48 -10.39 8.52 16.34
C MET A 48 -11.33 8.42 17.53
N LYS A 49 -12.56 7.94 17.32
CA LYS A 49 -13.55 7.65 18.36
C LYS A 49 -13.41 6.27 19.00
N GLY A 50 -12.37 5.51 18.64
CA GLY A 50 -12.06 4.21 19.24
C GLY A 50 -12.64 3.01 18.48
N GLU A 51 -13.33 3.21 17.36
CA GLU A 51 -13.79 2.09 16.54
C GLU A 51 -12.64 1.47 15.77
N LYS A 52 -12.61 0.13 15.71
CA LYS A 52 -11.61 -0.58 14.91
C LYS A 52 -11.94 -0.54 13.41
N CYS A 53 -10.93 -0.28 12.59
CA CYS A 53 -11.07 -0.10 11.15
C CYS A 53 -10.14 -1.04 10.37
N PRO A 54 -10.51 -1.43 9.12
CA PRO A 54 -9.60 -2.09 8.22
C PRO A 54 -8.47 -1.15 7.80
N VAL A 55 -7.34 -1.73 7.37
CA VAL A 55 -6.13 -0.98 7.04
C VAL A 55 -5.66 -1.28 5.63
N ILE A 56 -5.23 -0.23 4.90
CA ILE A 56 -4.48 -0.34 3.66
C ILE A 56 -3.10 0.30 3.86
N TYR A 57 -2.04 -0.48 3.69
CA TYR A 57 -0.67 0.00 3.66
C TYR A 57 -0.34 0.48 2.25
N LEU A 58 0.22 1.70 2.13
CA LEU A 58 0.51 2.38 0.86
C LEU A 58 2.02 2.62 0.73
N LEU A 59 2.69 1.80 -0.06
CA LEU A 59 4.14 1.86 -0.26
C LEU A 59 4.49 2.84 -1.39
N HIS A 60 5.45 3.74 -1.14
CA HIS A 60 5.92 4.70 -2.14
C HIS A 60 6.92 4.09 -3.13
N GLY A 61 7.17 4.79 -4.24
CA GLY A 61 8.15 4.40 -5.25
C GLY A 61 9.59 4.83 -4.90
N TYR A 62 10.53 4.47 -5.77
CA TYR A 62 11.92 4.92 -5.69
C TYR A 62 12.00 6.44 -5.51
N SER A 63 12.91 6.91 -4.67
CA SER A 63 13.09 8.31 -4.28
C SER A 63 11.90 8.98 -3.58
N GLY A 64 10.87 8.22 -3.22
CA GLY A 64 9.71 8.71 -2.49
C GLY A 64 9.95 8.80 -0.98
N GLN A 65 8.89 9.06 -0.25
CA GLN A 65 8.89 9.21 1.22
C GLN A 65 7.48 8.93 1.78
N ALA A 66 7.32 8.89 3.08
CA ALA A 66 6.04 8.59 3.75
C ALA A 66 4.85 9.43 3.25
N LYS A 67 5.06 10.72 2.89
CA LYS A 67 3.98 11.59 2.41
C LYS A 67 3.64 11.43 0.93
N THR A 68 4.39 10.66 0.15
CA THR A 68 4.23 10.54 -1.31
C THR A 68 2.78 10.26 -1.71
N TRP A 69 2.09 9.40 -0.99
CA TRP A 69 0.70 9.08 -1.32
C TRP A 69 -0.29 10.21 -1.07
N LEU A 70 -0.03 11.11 -0.12
CA LEU A 70 -0.81 12.34 0.04
C LEU A 70 -0.55 13.34 -1.10
N ASP A 71 0.67 13.36 -1.64
CA ASP A 71 0.99 14.18 -2.81
C ASP A 71 0.33 13.63 -4.09
N VAL A 72 0.28 12.30 -4.26
CA VAL A 72 -0.38 11.61 -5.38
C VAL A 72 -1.90 11.67 -5.27
N ARG A 73 -2.45 11.48 -4.07
CA ARG A 73 -3.87 11.40 -3.78
C ARG A 73 -4.26 12.32 -2.61
N PRO A 74 -4.33 13.66 -2.84
CA PRO A 74 -4.58 14.63 -1.77
C PRO A 74 -5.92 14.49 -1.06
N ASP A 75 -6.90 13.84 -1.71
CA ASP A 75 -8.22 13.52 -1.15
C ASP A 75 -8.26 12.20 -0.35
N LEU A 76 -7.09 11.64 -0.02
CA LEU A 76 -6.99 10.41 0.77
C LEU A 76 -7.68 10.52 2.15
N PRO A 77 -7.61 11.66 2.87
CA PRO A 77 -8.35 11.85 4.13
C PRO A 77 -9.87 11.74 3.96
N GLN A 78 -10.43 12.37 2.91
CA GLN A 78 -11.86 12.28 2.61
C GLN A 78 -12.29 10.85 2.26
N ILE A 79 -11.40 10.11 1.57
CA ILE A 79 -11.63 8.70 1.26
C ILE A 79 -11.60 7.86 2.55
N ALA A 80 -10.66 8.13 3.46
CA ALA A 80 -10.57 7.46 4.76
C ALA A 80 -11.89 7.57 5.54
N ASP A 81 -12.44 8.78 5.67
CA ASP A 81 -13.71 9.02 6.35
C ASP A 81 -14.89 8.36 5.66
N ARG A 82 -15.01 8.55 4.35
CA ARG A 82 -16.11 7.98 3.56
C ARG A 82 -16.17 6.46 3.65
N ASP A 83 -15.03 5.81 3.56
CA ASP A 83 -14.94 4.34 3.47
C ASP A 83 -14.61 3.68 4.81
N GLY A 84 -14.26 4.49 5.82
CA GLY A 84 -13.91 4.01 7.16
C GLY A 84 -12.65 3.16 7.18
N ILE A 85 -11.64 3.54 6.42
CA ILE A 85 -10.40 2.80 6.23
C ILE A 85 -9.23 3.62 6.76
N ILE A 86 -8.33 2.99 7.50
CA ILE A 86 -7.04 3.58 7.89
C ILE A 86 -6.07 3.39 6.72
N PHE A 87 -5.36 4.46 6.34
CA PHE A 87 -4.22 4.35 5.44
C PHE A 87 -2.92 4.56 6.21
N VAL A 88 -1.95 3.68 5.99
CA VAL A 88 -0.62 3.74 6.59
C VAL A 88 0.41 3.81 5.49
N CYS A 89 1.15 4.92 5.43
CA CYS A 89 2.15 5.21 4.41
C CYS A 89 3.54 5.22 5.06
N PRO A 90 4.27 4.10 5.09
CA PRO A 90 5.60 4.05 5.66
C PRO A 90 6.64 4.68 4.72
N ASP A 91 7.70 5.24 5.32
CA ASP A 91 8.93 5.56 4.61
C ASP A 91 9.71 4.27 4.35
N GLY A 92 9.81 3.89 3.08
CA GLY A 92 10.55 2.72 2.63
C GLY A 92 12.02 3.01 2.29
N ASN A 93 12.58 4.14 2.76
CA ASN A 93 13.86 4.67 2.32
C ASN A 93 13.85 5.01 0.81
N TYR A 94 14.92 5.66 0.35
CA TYR A 94 15.06 6.12 -1.03
C TYR A 94 14.97 5.00 -2.08
N ASP A 95 15.56 3.81 -1.76
CA ASP A 95 15.85 2.75 -2.71
C ASP A 95 15.82 1.32 -2.11
N SER A 96 15.13 1.09 -0.99
CA SER A 96 15.19 -0.21 -0.28
C SER A 96 14.51 -1.37 -1.00
N TRP A 97 13.62 -1.09 -1.95
CA TRP A 97 12.76 -2.07 -2.60
C TRP A 97 11.92 -2.92 -1.63
N TYR A 98 11.89 -2.50 -0.36
CA TYR A 98 11.18 -3.19 0.73
C TYR A 98 11.68 -4.60 1.00
N TRP A 99 12.97 -4.86 0.72
CA TRP A 99 13.63 -6.11 1.03
C TRP A 99 14.32 -6.09 2.40
N ASP A 100 14.54 -7.28 2.93
CA ASP A 100 15.63 -7.54 3.85
C ASP A 100 16.88 -7.82 3.02
N SER A 101 17.81 -6.90 3.00
CA SER A 101 18.97 -6.99 2.11
C SER A 101 19.92 -8.09 2.55
N PRO A 102 20.39 -8.98 1.64
CA PRO A 102 21.45 -9.92 1.92
C PRO A 102 22.85 -9.27 1.99
N VAL A 103 22.98 -8.02 1.51
CA VAL A 103 24.27 -7.29 1.44
C VAL A 103 24.40 -6.26 2.56
N ILE A 104 23.29 -5.61 2.93
CA ILE A 104 23.26 -4.57 3.97
C ILE A 104 22.41 -5.10 5.15
N PRO A 105 23.03 -5.66 6.20
CA PRO A 105 22.30 -6.27 7.32
C PRO A 105 21.35 -5.32 8.03
N GLU A 106 21.63 -4.01 8.02
CA GLU A 106 20.82 -2.96 8.65
C GLU A 106 19.63 -2.54 7.79
N SER A 107 19.48 -3.06 6.56
CA SER A 107 18.32 -2.82 5.69
C SER A 107 17.35 -3.98 5.78
N ARG A 108 16.38 -3.88 6.72
CA ARG A 108 15.42 -4.94 7.06
C ARG A 108 13.98 -4.46 6.81
N TYR A 109 13.73 -3.97 5.60
CA TYR A 109 12.42 -3.36 5.29
C TYR A 109 11.30 -4.38 5.09
N GLU A 110 11.59 -5.63 4.69
CA GLU A 110 10.59 -6.70 4.68
C GLU A 110 10.13 -7.00 6.12
N THR A 111 11.08 -7.17 7.06
CA THR A 111 10.77 -7.37 8.48
C THR A 111 9.99 -6.19 9.06
N PHE A 112 10.39 -4.95 8.72
CA PHE A 112 9.68 -3.77 9.19
C PHE A 112 8.23 -3.75 8.70
N ILE A 113 7.98 -3.94 7.41
CA ILE A 113 6.65 -3.84 6.80
C ILE A 113 5.74 -4.99 7.24
N SER A 114 6.27 -6.23 7.30
CA SER A 114 5.45 -7.42 7.56
C SER A 114 5.25 -7.76 9.03
N LYS A 115 6.07 -7.17 9.93
CA LYS A 115 6.01 -7.47 11.36
C LYS A 115 5.94 -6.21 12.22
N GLU A 116 7.00 -5.39 12.27
CA GLU A 116 7.12 -4.31 13.24
C GLU A 116 6.05 -3.22 13.02
N LEU A 117 5.80 -2.82 11.77
CA LEU A 117 4.76 -1.86 11.42
C LEU A 117 3.35 -2.42 11.66
N ILE A 118 3.14 -3.71 11.45
CA ILE A 118 1.85 -4.37 11.73
C ILE A 118 1.56 -4.33 13.22
N GLU A 119 2.52 -4.76 14.06
CA GLU A 119 2.38 -4.74 15.52
C GLU A 119 2.09 -3.32 16.05
N TYR A 120 2.80 -2.33 15.52
CA TYR A 120 2.57 -0.92 15.88
C TYR A 120 1.16 -0.45 15.48
N THR A 121 0.75 -0.74 14.26
CA THR A 121 -0.56 -0.31 13.71
C THR A 121 -1.71 -0.94 14.48
N ASP A 122 -1.65 -2.23 14.71
CA ASP A 122 -2.69 -2.97 15.43
C ASP A 122 -2.84 -2.48 16.89
N LYS A 123 -1.74 -2.09 17.53
CA LYS A 123 -1.72 -1.60 18.91
C LYS A 123 -2.15 -0.14 19.05
N ASN A 124 -1.78 0.74 18.09
CA ASN A 124 -1.83 2.19 18.32
C ASN A 124 -2.81 2.94 17.42
N LEU A 125 -3.31 2.36 16.32
CA LEU A 125 -4.11 3.10 15.34
C LEU A 125 -5.58 2.65 15.27
N ASN A 126 -6.06 1.84 16.22
CA ASN A 126 -7.39 1.24 16.18
C ASN A 126 -7.64 0.40 14.90
N ALA A 127 -6.62 -0.32 14.46
CA ALA A 127 -6.72 -1.26 13.37
C ALA A 127 -7.40 -2.57 13.81
N ILE A 128 -8.09 -3.24 12.89
CA ILE A 128 -8.58 -4.61 13.09
C ILE A 128 -7.39 -5.56 12.90
N PRO A 129 -6.96 -6.32 13.93
CA PRO A 129 -5.77 -7.17 13.85
C PRO A 129 -6.08 -8.51 13.16
N ASP A 130 -6.62 -8.44 11.95
CA ASP A 130 -6.99 -9.59 11.14
C ASP A 130 -6.57 -9.39 9.69
N ARG A 131 -5.99 -10.45 9.08
CA ARG A 131 -5.56 -10.41 7.67
C ARG A 131 -6.71 -10.14 6.70
N SER A 132 -7.94 -10.56 7.02
CA SER A 132 -9.12 -10.30 6.19
C SER A 132 -9.53 -8.83 6.15
N LYS A 133 -8.97 -8.02 7.03
CA LYS A 133 -9.18 -6.56 7.12
C LYS A 133 -7.88 -5.77 6.89
N ARG A 134 -6.86 -6.44 6.27
CA ARG A 134 -5.55 -5.85 6.01
C ARG A 134 -5.13 -6.05 4.56
N ALA A 135 -4.91 -4.94 3.86
CA ALA A 135 -4.43 -4.91 2.49
C ALA A 135 -3.12 -4.11 2.39
N ILE A 136 -2.32 -4.41 1.38
CA ILE A 136 -1.10 -3.67 1.06
C ILE A 136 -1.06 -3.37 -0.43
N THR A 137 -0.64 -2.18 -0.80
CA THR A 137 -0.40 -1.79 -2.20
C THR A 137 0.70 -0.75 -2.30
N GLY A 138 1.11 -0.44 -3.51
CA GLY A 138 2.11 0.59 -3.74
C GLY A 138 2.28 0.93 -5.20
N LEU A 139 3.09 1.95 -5.46
CA LEU A 139 3.45 2.38 -6.81
C LEU A 139 4.93 2.07 -7.11
N SER A 140 5.25 1.62 -8.33
CA SER A 140 6.63 1.41 -8.79
C SER A 140 7.41 0.46 -7.86
N MET A 141 8.51 0.91 -7.24
CA MET A 141 9.22 0.19 -6.18
C MET A 141 8.26 -0.28 -5.06
N GLY A 142 7.28 0.55 -4.69
CA GLY A 142 6.27 0.19 -3.69
C GLY A 142 5.28 -0.87 -4.19
N GLY A 143 4.98 -0.90 -5.50
CA GLY A 143 4.18 -1.96 -6.11
C GLY A 143 4.90 -3.31 -6.08
N HIS A 144 6.21 -3.31 -6.35
CA HIS A 144 7.09 -4.46 -6.09
C HIS A 144 7.03 -4.87 -4.62
N GLY A 145 7.30 -3.93 -3.71
CA GLY A 145 7.35 -4.17 -2.27
C GLY A 145 6.04 -4.71 -1.71
N ALA A 146 4.89 -4.24 -2.20
CA ALA A 146 3.59 -4.74 -1.80
C ALA A 146 3.39 -6.20 -2.21
N MET A 147 3.64 -6.53 -3.48
CA MET A 147 3.55 -7.92 -3.97
C MET A 147 4.57 -8.83 -3.29
N TRP A 148 5.81 -8.36 -3.12
CA TRP A 148 6.86 -9.09 -2.41
C TRP A 148 6.44 -9.47 -1.01
N ASN A 149 6.02 -8.49 -0.20
CA ASN A 149 5.63 -8.72 1.20
C ASN A 149 4.38 -9.60 1.30
N ALA A 150 3.33 -9.32 0.53
CA ALA A 150 2.08 -10.07 0.64
C ALA A 150 2.22 -11.54 0.23
N ILE A 151 2.97 -11.84 -0.83
CA ILE A 151 3.20 -13.21 -1.29
C ILE A 151 4.01 -14.00 -0.27
N ARG A 152 4.96 -13.37 0.41
CA ARG A 152 5.83 -14.02 1.40
C ARG A 152 5.21 -14.12 2.78
N HIS A 153 4.25 -13.23 3.09
CA HIS A 153 3.57 -13.12 4.39
C HIS A 153 2.04 -13.19 4.23
N GLN A 154 1.56 -14.31 3.63
CA GLN A 154 0.13 -14.53 3.37
C GLN A 154 -0.68 -14.70 4.65
N ASP A 155 -0.05 -14.99 5.77
CA ASP A 155 -0.64 -15.00 7.10
C ASP A 155 -0.89 -13.59 7.66
N VAL A 156 -0.19 -12.57 7.13
CA VAL A 156 -0.30 -11.17 7.56
C VAL A 156 -1.29 -10.39 6.71
N PHE A 157 -1.20 -10.51 5.39
CA PHE A 157 -2.03 -9.76 4.44
C PHE A 157 -3.08 -10.67 3.78
N GLY A 158 -4.31 -10.17 3.64
CA GLY A 158 -5.38 -10.86 2.93
C GLY A 158 -5.61 -10.37 1.51
N ALA A 159 -5.17 -9.14 1.21
CA ALA A 159 -5.29 -8.55 -0.12
C ALA A 159 -4.03 -7.76 -0.49
N VAL A 160 -3.72 -7.75 -1.79
CA VAL A 160 -2.57 -7.04 -2.33
C VAL A 160 -2.90 -6.35 -3.65
N GLY A 161 -2.33 -5.17 -3.82
CA GLY A 161 -2.36 -4.44 -5.08
C GLY A 161 -0.97 -4.02 -5.53
N SER A 162 -0.87 -3.70 -6.81
CA SER A 162 0.31 -3.07 -7.39
C SER A 162 -0.08 -2.10 -8.49
N THR A 163 0.50 -0.92 -8.46
CA THR A 163 0.43 0.04 -9.56
C THR A 163 1.81 0.20 -10.18
N SER A 164 1.94 -0.12 -11.46
CA SER A 164 3.21 0.05 -12.19
C SER A 164 4.40 -0.61 -11.46
N GLY A 165 4.23 -1.78 -10.85
CA GLY A 165 5.24 -2.41 -10.01
C GLY A 165 6.40 -3.02 -10.80
N GLY A 166 7.61 -2.98 -10.25
CA GLY A 166 8.79 -3.66 -10.80
C GLY A 166 8.75 -5.17 -10.57
N MET A 167 7.88 -5.89 -11.27
CA MET A 167 7.58 -7.31 -11.03
C MET A 167 8.70 -8.25 -11.39
N ASP A 168 9.50 -7.89 -12.39
CA ASP A 168 10.77 -8.53 -12.71
C ASP A 168 11.85 -7.44 -12.80
N ILE A 169 12.80 -7.51 -11.88
CA ILE A 169 13.87 -6.52 -11.76
C ILE A 169 15.10 -6.86 -12.63
N ARG A 170 15.21 -8.09 -13.09
CA ARG A 170 16.39 -8.61 -13.77
C ARG A 170 16.73 -7.92 -15.10
N PRO A 171 15.75 -7.39 -15.86
CA PRO A 171 16.05 -6.59 -17.05
C PRO A 171 16.68 -5.21 -16.76
N PHE A 172 16.73 -4.77 -15.49
CA PHE A 172 17.11 -3.41 -15.09
C PHE A 172 18.28 -3.36 -14.08
N PRO A 173 19.36 -4.13 -14.25
CA PRO A 173 20.36 -4.35 -13.19
C PRO A 173 21.12 -3.09 -12.76
N GLY A 174 21.23 -2.10 -13.63
CA GLY A 174 21.91 -0.83 -13.35
C GLY A 174 21.03 0.27 -12.76
N ASN A 175 19.72 0.01 -12.54
CA ASN A 175 18.76 1.04 -12.23
C ASN A 175 18.39 1.04 -10.72
N TRP A 176 17.91 2.19 -10.24
CA TRP A 176 17.23 2.38 -8.95
C TRP A 176 17.93 1.77 -7.72
N GLY A 177 19.26 1.73 -7.72
CA GLY A 177 20.06 1.35 -6.56
C GLY A 177 20.00 -0.14 -6.16
N MET A 178 19.33 -1.00 -6.94
CA MET A 178 19.10 -2.41 -6.58
C MET A 178 20.38 -3.18 -6.27
N LYS A 179 21.46 -2.96 -7.07
CA LYS A 179 22.73 -3.64 -6.84
C LYS A 179 23.39 -3.34 -5.48
N LYS A 180 23.09 -2.20 -4.88
CA LYS A 180 23.53 -1.86 -3.52
C LYS A 180 23.02 -2.86 -2.48
N TYR A 181 21.80 -3.37 -2.69
CA TYR A 181 21.12 -4.29 -1.77
C TYR A 181 21.27 -5.75 -2.14
N LEU A 182 21.51 -6.08 -3.41
CA LEU A 182 21.56 -7.46 -3.92
C LEU A 182 22.95 -7.88 -4.42
N GLY A 183 23.92 -6.96 -4.51
CA GLY A 183 25.20 -7.15 -5.20
C GLY A 183 25.08 -7.00 -6.73
N GLU A 184 26.20 -7.01 -7.44
CA GLU A 184 26.20 -6.99 -8.92
C GLU A 184 25.47 -8.21 -9.46
N ARG A 185 24.56 -8.02 -10.44
CA ARG A 185 23.66 -9.07 -10.90
C ARG A 185 24.41 -10.28 -11.42
N ASP A 186 25.43 -10.06 -12.25
CA ASP A 186 26.14 -11.15 -12.95
C ASP A 186 26.98 -12.00 -12.00
N GLU A 187 27.31 -11.47 -10.82
CA GLU A 187 27.99 -12.18 -9.73
C GLU A 187 27.01 -12.83 -8.75
N ASN A 188 25.74 -12.38 -8.73
CA ASN A 188 24.74 -12.74 -7.73
C ASN A 188 23.39 -13.16 -8.38
N LEU A 189 23.43 -13.91 -9.47
CA LEU A 189 22.21 -14.27 -10.24
C LEU A 189 21.14 -14.96 -9.38
N GLU A 190 21.54 -15.83 -8.48
CA GLU A 190 20.59 -16.51 -7.58
C GLU A 190 19.90 -15.51 -6.61
N VAL A 191 20.67 -14.57 -6.06
CA VAL A 191 20.13 -13.52 -5.18
C VAL A 191 19.10 -12.68 -5.93
N TRP A 192 19.42 -12.23 -7.15
CA TRP A 192 18.48 -11.46 -7.99
C TRP A 192 17.23 -12.27 -8.35
N ASN A 193 17.38 -13.56 -8.69
CA ASN A 193 16.25 -14.43 -8.96
C ASN A 193 15.35 -14.59 -7.73
N ASN A 194 15.94 -14.73 -6.56
CA ASN A 194 15.23 -14.92 -5.30
C ASN A 194 14.54 -13.63 -4.79
N HIS A 195 14.97 -12.43 -5.27
CA HIS A 195 14.40 -11.14 -4.90
C HIS A 195 13.48 -10.54 -5.98
N THR A 196 13.04 -11.34 -6.92
CA THR A 196 12.16 -10.95 -8.03
C THR A 196 10.74 -11.46 -7.78
N VAL A 197 9.73 -10.60 -7.86
CA VAL A 197 8.33 -10.94 -7.56
C VAL A 197 7.81 -12.08 -8.41
N ILE A 198 8.06 -12.07 -9.71
CA ILE A 198 7.57 -13.12 -10.62
C ILE A 198 8.05 -14.53 -10.22
N ASN A 199 9.19 -14.64 -9.56
CA ASN A 199 9.72 -15.91 -9.05
C ASN A 199 9.16 -16.30 -7.68
N GLN A 200 8.41 -15.42 -7.02
CA GLN A 200 7.71 -15.75 -5.77
C GLN A 200 6.30 -16.31 -6.00
N LEU A 201 5.78 -16.22 -7.22
CA LEU A 201 4.40 -16.60 -7.54
C LEU A 201 4.10 -18.08 -7.26
N ASP A 202 5.10 -18.96 -7.27
CA ASP A 202 4.94 -20.38 -6.95
C ASP A 202 4.56 -20.63 -5.46
N ARG A 203 4.66 -19.60 -4.60
CA ARG A 203 4.17 -19.62 -3.21
C ARG A 203 2.66 -19.42 -3.10
N LEU A 204 2.03 -18.89 -4.17
CA LEU A 204 0.60 -18.60 -4.16
C LEU A 204 -0.22 -19.86 -4.44
N LYS A 205 -1.30 -19.99 -3.66
CA LYS A 205 -2.41 -20.89 -3.97
C LYS A 205 -3.62 -20.05 -4.32
N ASP A 206 -4.52 -20.57 -5.15
CA ASP A 206 -5.76 -19.86 -5.47
C ASP A 206 -6.54 -19.54 -4.19
N GLY A 207 -7.07 -18.32 -4.10
CA GLY A 207 -7.78 -17.82 -2.93
C GLY A 207 -6.91 -17.43 -1.73
N ALA A 208 -5.58 -17.65 -1.76
CA ALA A 208 -4.71 -17.28 -0.65
C ALA A 208 -4.61 -15.75 -0.43
N LEU A 209 -4.65 -14.98 -1.53
CA LEU A 209 -4.68 -13.51 -1.53
C LEU A 209 -5.72 -13.02 -2.54
N ALA A 210 -6.42 -11.93 -2.21
CA ALA A 210 -7.12 -11.12 -3.20
C ALA A 210 -6.09 -10.21 -3.90
N ILE A 211 -5.94 -10.33 -5.21
CA ILE A 211 -4.86 -9.69 -5.97
C ILE A 211 -5.41 -8.74 -7.03
N ILE A 212 -4.90 -7.51 -7.09
CA ILE A 212 -5.15 -6.54 -8.16
C ILE A 212 -3.84 -5.94 -8.69
N ILE A 213 -3.61 -6.01 -9.98
CA ILE A 213 -2.43 -5.45 -10.66
C ILE A 213 -2.90 -4.44 -11.69
N ASP A 214 -2.30 -3.25 -11.70
CA ASP A 214 -2.69 -2.15 -12.59
C ASP A 214 -1.42 -1.52 -13.18
N CYS A 215 -1.32 -1.46 -14.52
CA CYS A 215 -0.18 -0.87 -15.20
C CYS A 215 -0.59 -0.19 -16.52
N GLY A 216 -0.07 1.01 -16.76
CA GLY A 216 -0.28 1.72 -18.01
C GLY A 216 0.42 1.02 -19.18
N VAL A 217 -0.21 1.02 -20.36
CA VAL A 217 0.36 0.35 -21.54
C VAL A 217 1.62 1.04 -22.08
N ASP A 218 1.82 2.32 -21.75
CA ASP A 218 3.00 3.10 -22.12
C ASP A 218 4.07 3.11 -21.01
N ASP A 219 3.86 2.34 -19.93
CA ASP A 219 4.77 2.24 -18.80
C ASP A 219 5.93 1.27 -19.15
N PHE A 220 7.16 1.64 -18.83
CA PHE A 220 8.32 0.79 -19.07
C PHE A 220 8.28 -0.54 -18.28
N PHE A 221 7.47 -0.62 -17.20
CA PHE A 221 7.20 -1.86 -16.48
C PHE A 221 5.98 -2.63 -17.01
N PHE A 222 5.31 -2.17 -18.09
CA PHE A 222 4.13 -2.87 -18.59
C PHE A 222 4.42 -4.34 -18.93
N GLY A 223 5.51 -4.61 -19.62
CA GLY A 223 5.90 -5.98 -20.02
C GLY A 223 6.05 -6.93 -18.83
N VAL A 224 6.70 -6.48 -17.74
CA VAL A 224 6.92 -7.33 -16.56
C VAL A 224 5.65 -7.50 -15.72
N ASN A 225 4.72 -6.52 -15.72
CA ASN A 225 3.40 -6.67 -15.10
C ASN A 225 2.51 -7.65 -15.88
N LYS A 226 2.54 -7.56 -17.22
CA LYS A 226 1.84 -8.51 -18.11
C LYS A 226 2.37 -9.94 -17.93
N ALA A 227 3.68 -10.13 -17.78
CA ALA A 227 4.27 -11.44 -17.54
C ALA A 227 3.78 -12.06 -16.21
N VAL A 228 3.63 -11.27 -15.14
CA VAL A 228 3.02 -11.74 -13.89
C VAL A 228 1.56 -12.15 -14.09
N HIS A 229 0.76 -11.32 -14.80
CA HIS A 229 -0.62 -11.67 -15.15
C HIS A 229 -0.69 -13.01 -15.89
N GLU A 230 0.10 -13.21 -16.93
CA GLU A 230 0.14 -14.45 -17.73
C GLU A 230 0.56 -15.65 -16.86
N ARG A 231 1.54 -15.48 -15.96
CA ARG A 231 1.96 -16.55 -15.03
C ARG A 231 0.86 -16.93 -14.04
N LEU A 232 0.16 -15.95 -13.46
CA LEU A 232 -0.98 -16.19 -12.56
C LEU A 232 -2.12 -16.93 -13.27
N LEU A 233 -2.42 -16.60 -14.54
CA LEU A 233 -3.39 -17.36 -15.37
C LEU A 233 -2.96 -18.81 -15.57
N GLN A 234 -1.67 -19.04 -15.90
CA GLN A 234 -1.11 -20.41 -16.03
C GLN A 234 -1.24 -21.22 -14.74
N GLN A 235 -1.05 -20.58 -13.59
CA GLN A 235 -1.16 -21.17 -12.27
C GLN A 235 -2.61 -21.30 -11.78
N LYS A 236 -3.59 -20.77 -12.53
CA LYS A 236 -5.01 -20.69 -12.16
C LYS A 236 -5.25 -19.93 -10.85
N VAL A 237 -4.44 -18.91 -10.57
CA VAL A 237 -4.61 -18.00 -9.43
C VAL A 237 -5.53 -16.86 -9.84
N GLY A 238 -6.65 -16.71 -9.14
CA GLY A 238 -7.63 -15.64 -9.37
C GLY A 238 -7.05 -14.25 -9.05
N HIS A 239 -7.15 -13.30 -9.99
CA HIS A 239 -6.67 -11.93 -9.82
C HIS A 239 -7.32 -10.97 -10.80
N ASP A 240 -7.36 -9.68 -10.45
CA ASP A 240 -7.73 -8.60 -11.35
C ASP A 240 -6.45 -8.03 -12.01
N PHE A 241 -6.47 -7.90 -13.35
CA PHE A 241 -5.42 -7.20 -14.11
C PHE A 241 -6.03 -6.07 -14.91
N ILE A 242 -5.55 -4.84 -14.67
CA ILE A 242 -6.01 -3.63 -15.35
C ILE A 242 -4.88 -3.09 -16.22
N ALA A 243 -5.14 -3.02 -17.52
CA ALA A 243 -4.27 -2.37 -18.50
C ALA A 243 -5.07 -1.25 -19.19
N ARG A 244 -4.54 -0.04 -19.19
CA ARG A 244 -5.17 1.12 -19.82
C ARG A 244 -4.14 2.10 -20.35
N PRO A 245 -4.51 3.05 -21.24
CA PRO A 245 -3.61 4.12 -21.68
C PRO A 245 -3.02 4.87 -20.49
N GLY A 246 -1.70 5.10 -20.50
CA GLY A 246 -0.95 5.81 -19.49
C GLY A 246 0.45 5.27 -19.28
N ALA A 247 1.27 6.06 -18.62
CA ALA A 247 2.70 5.83 -18.42
C ALA A 247 3.08 5.89 -16.93
N HIS A 248 4.37 5.72 -16.63
CA HIS A 248 4.93 5.70 -15.27
C HIS A 248 4.93 7.09 -14.62
N ASN A 249 3.77 7.58 -14.17
CA ASN A 249 3.65 8.93 -13.60
C ASN A 249 2.51 9.07 -12.59
N GLY A 250 2.53 10.19 -11.85
CA GLY A 250 1.57 10.49 -10.78
C GLY A 250 0.11 10.56 -11.25
N ALA A 251 -0.15 11.00 -12.49
CA ALA A 251 -1.51 11.07 -13.03
C ALA A 251 -2.12 9.68 -13.17
N TYR A 252 -1.33 8.71 -13.66
CA TYR A 252 -1.73 7.32 -13.74
C TYR A 252 -1.97 6.73 -12.35
N TRP A 253 -1.04 6.91 -11.43
CA TRP A 253 -1.10 6.36 -10.08
C TRP A 253 -2.27 6.91 -9.27
N LYS A 254 -2.57 8.22 -9.41
CA LYS A 254 -3.74 8.85 -8.82
C LYS A 254 -5.06 8.18 -9.25
N ASN A 255 -5.17 7.83 -10.52
CA ASN A 255 -6.33 7.12 -11.05
C ASN A 255 -6.36 5.66 -10.57
N SER A 256 -5.25 4.94 -10.71
CA SER A 256 -5.09 3.52 -10.36
C SER A 256 -5.48 3.22 -8.92
N ILE A 257 -4.99 4.01 -7.95
CA ILE A 257 -5.28 3.76 -6.53
C ILE A 257 -6.77 3.82 -6.21
N GLY A 258 -7.56 4.61 -6.96
CA GLY A 258 -9.01 4.67 -6.79
C GLY A 258 -9.72 3.35 -7.09
N TYR A 259 -9.25 2.59 -8.08
CA TYR A 259 -9.76 1.25 -8.39
C TYR A 259 -9.32 0.23 -7.33
N GLN A 260 -8.08 0.32 -6.88
CA GLN A 260 -7.55 -0.58 -5.86
C GLN A 260 -8.26 -0.41 -4.51
N ILE A 261 -8.53 0.84 -4.08
CA ILE A 261 -9.30 1.09 -2.84
C ILE A 261 -10.70 0.47 -2.94
N LYS A 262 -11.39 0.58 -4.09
CA LYS A 262 -12.70 -0.09 -4.29
C LYS A 262 -12.59 -1.60 -4.22
N PHE A 263 -11.54 -2.17 -4.81
CA PHE A 263 -11.26 -3.61 -4.75
C PHE A 263 -11.04 -4.08 -3.30
N PHE A 264 -10.20 -3.38 -2.54
CA PHE A 264 -9.95 -3.71 -1.14
C PHE A 264 -11.18 -3.52 -0.27
N LYS A 265 -11.97 -2.46 -0.49
CA LYS A 265 -13.24 -2.28 0.23
C LYS A 265 -14.16 -3.48 0.04
N LYS A 266 -14.35 -3.93 -1.21
CA LYS A 266 -15.13 -5.13 -1.51
C LYS A 266 -14.54 -6.39 -0.86
N PHE A 267 -13.20 -6.49 -0.75
CA PHE A 267 -12.55 -7.58 -0.03
C PHE A 267 -12.86 -7.52 1.47
N PHE A 268 -12.78 -6.34 2.12
CA PHE A 268 -13.06 -6.15 3.53
C PHE A 268 -14.53 -6.39 3.92
N GLU A 269 -15.47 -6.27 2.97
CA GLU A 269 -16.89 -6.49 3.17
C GLU A 269 -17.28 -7.99 3.09
N LYS A 270 -16.37 -8.87 2.67
CA LYS A 270 -16.60 -10.31 2.71
C LYS A 270 -16.62 -10.79 4.17
N GLU A 271 -17.62 -11.61 4.49
CA GLU A 271 -17.77 -12.30 5.77
C GLU A 271 -16.78 -13.47 5.90
#